data_8a2a371a14fd826c561b3771209911cc
#
_entry.id   8a2a371a14fd826c561b3771209911cc
#
_cell.length_a   1.000
_cell.length_b   1.000
_cell.length_c   1.000
_cell.angle_alpha   90.00
_cell.angle_beta   90.00
_cell.angle_gamma   90.00
#
_symmetry.space_group_name_H-M   'P 1'
#
loop_
_entity.id
_entity.type
_entity.pdbx_description
1 polymer ?
#
loop_
_entity_poly.entity_id
_entity_poly.type
_entity_poly.pdbx_seq_one_letter_code
_entity_poly.pdbx_strand_id
1 'polypeptide(L)'
;YYSGTQSIGVAVSDSPTGPFIDKGEPLVNKNTVGLSGQMIDPAAFIDDDGQAYIYWGNGRMYMAKLTDDMMSIDGEIHTITPSNFREGAFVIKRNGIYYFMWSDNDTGEPTYEVRYGTSNSPYGPIQGNTRILTYSNTDDSRIRGTGHHSVINVPGTDDWYICYHRFNVPRYGTVTSKNSEAGNHREICIEKMEFDENGNIKPVTATLKGIT
;
A
#
# COMPACT_ATOMS: atom_id res chain seq x y z
N TYR A 1 -1.65 14.15 1.67
CA TYR A 1 -0.35 14.84 1.68
C TYR A 1 -0.55 16.32 2.00
N TYR A 2 -0.04 16.77 3.12
CA TYR A 2 -0.18 18.16 3.56
C TYR A 2 0.96 18.98 2.93
N SER A 3 0.61 19.94 2.08
CA SER A 3 1.55 20.67 1.20
C SER A 3 2.78 21.21 1.92
N GLY A 4 3.97 20.90 1.39
CA GLY A 4 5.26 21.42 1.85
C GLY A 4 5.82 20.82 3.14
N THR A 5 5.12 19.91 3.81
CA THR A 5 5.51 19.42 5.14
C THR A 5 5.73 17.91 5.26
N GLN A 6 5.44 17.10 4.23
CA GLN A 6 5.43 15.63 4.35
C GLN A 6 4.59 15.15 5.56
N SER A 7 3.44 15.75 5.77
CA SER A 7 2.46 15.39 6.79
C SER A 7 1.21 14.82 6.13
N ILE A 8 0.45 14.01 6.84
CA ILE A 8 -0.79 13.42 6.34
C ILE A 8 -1.96 14.28 6.81
N GLY A 9 -2.82 14.71 5.89
CA GLY A 9 -4.06 15.42 6.16
C GLY A 9 -5.27 14.53 5.99
N VAL A 10 -6.43 15.02 6.39
CA VAL A 10 -7.73 14.38 6.19
C VAL A 10 -8.76 15.43 5.75
N ALA A 11 -9.62 15.03 4.83
CA ALA A 11 -10.76 15.80 4.39
C ALA A 11 -11.98 14.90 4.28
N VAL A 12 -13.17 15.42 4.55
CA VAL A 12 -14.43 14.67 4.53
C VAL A 12 -15.43 15.27 3.56
N SER A 13 -16.34 14.44 3.08
CA SER A 13 -17.46 14.82 2.23
C SER A 13 -18.63 13.88 2.43
N ASP A 14 -19.85 14.37 2.24
CA ASP A 14 -21.08 13.56 2.20
C ASP A 14 -21.26 12.84 0.86
N SER A 15 -20.38 13.11 -0.12
CA SER A 15 -20.43 12.52 -1.46
C SER A 15 -19.03 12.08 -1.91
N PRO A 16 -18.89 10.94 -2.63
CA PRO A 16 -17.61 10.49 -3.17
C PRO A 16 -17.00 11.46 -4.18
N THR A 17 -17.79 12.36 -4.74
CA THR A 17 -17.35 13.39 -5.69
C THR A 17 -17.09 14.75 -5.05
N GLY A 18 -17.23 14.88 -3.72
CA GLY A 18 -17.06 16.12 -3.00
C GLY A 18 -18.33 16.98 -2.93
N PRO A 19 -18.23 18.25 -2.52
CA PRO A 19 -16.97 18.92 -2.13
C PRO A 19 -16.35 18.34 -0.86
N PHE A 20 -15.02 18.23 -0.83
CA PHE A 20 -14.30 17.79 0.35
C PHE A 20 -13.95 18.99 1.24
N ILE A 21 -14.17 18.86 2.54
CA ILE A 21 -13.82 19.85 3.56
C ILE A 21 -12.57 19.36 4.27
N ASP A 22 -11.47 20.09 4.13
CA ASP A 22 -10.21 19.83 4.81
C ASP A 22 -10.35 20.10 6.32
N LYS A 23 -9.77 19.24 7.16
CA LYS A 23 -9.75 19.44 8.61
C LYS A 23 -9.02 20.73 9.03
N GLY A 24 -8.09 21.22 8.18
CA GLY A 24 -7.32 22.44 8.44
C GLY A 24 -6.04 22.22 9.24
N GLU A 25 -5.79 21.00 9.71
CA GLU A 25 -4.57 20.61 10.42
C GLU A 25 -4.15 19.18 10.04
N PRO A 26 -2.86 18.82 10.14
CA PRO A 26 -2.41 17.48 9.86
C PRO A 26 -3.01 16.43 10.80
N LEU A 27 -3.44 15.29 10.25
CA LEU A 27 -3.75 14.08 11.01
C LEU A 27 -2.46 13.47 11.59
N VAL A 28 -1.40 13.41 10.78
CA VAL A 28 -0.05 13.00 11.21
C VAL A 28 0.92 14.11 10.85
N ASN A 29 1.58 14.65 11.87
CA ASN A 29 2.59 15.69 11.69
C ASN A 29 3.99 15.07 11.64
N LYS A 30 4.79 15.41 10.64
CA LYS A 30 6.17 14.94 10.48
C LYS A 30 7.08 15.25 11.67
N ASN A 31 6.75 16.29 12.43
CA ASN A 31 7.53 16.73 13.58
C ASN A 31 7.11 16.05 14.90
N THR A 32 6.16 15.10 14.84
CA THR A 32 5.75 14.34 16.04
C THR A 32 6.96 13.61 16.60
N VAL A 33 7.20 13.78 17.89
CA VAL A 33 8.34 13.16 18.60
C VAL A 33 8.27 11.63 18.46
N GLY A 34 9.42 11.02 18.15
CA GLY A 34 9.53 9.57 17.98
C GLY A 34 9.28 9.08 16.54
N LEU A 35 8.76 9.92 15.64
CA LEU A 35 8.62 9.57 14.23
C LEU A 35 9.90 9.92 13.45
N SER A 36 10.20 9.11 12.45
CA SER A 36 11.33 9.33 11.53
C SER A 36 10.98 8.82 10.13
N GLY A 37 11.72 9.25 9.12
CA GLY A 37 11.38 9.00 7.73
C GLY A 37 10.34 9.99 7.21
N GLN A 38 9.62 9.60 6.17
CA GLN A 38 8.61 10.45 5.54
C GLN A 38 7.21 10.04 6.00
N MET A 39 6.39 11.00 6.39
CA MET A 39 4.98 10.79 6.74
C MET A 39 4.14 10.91 5.47
N ILE A 40 4.14 9.85 4.66
CA ILE A 40 3.47 9.77 3.36
C ILE A 40 2.76 8.42 3.20
N ASP A 41 2.02 8.27 2.11
CA ASP A 41 1.38 7.02 1.67
C ASP A 41 0.44 6.40 2.71
N PRO A 42 -0.56 7.17 3.20
CA PRO A 42 -1.50 6.64 4.17
C PRO A 42 -2.46 5.64 3.50
N ALA A 43 -2.73 4.53 4.20
CA ALA A 43 -3.81 3.61 3.89
C ALA A 43 -4.69 3.43 5.11
N ALA A 44 -6.00 3.57 4.94
CA ALA A 44 -6.98 3.30 5.98
C ALA A 44 -7.48 1.85 5.86
N PHE A 45 -7.75 1.23 6.99
CA PHE A 45 -8.35 -0.09 7.10
C PHE A 45 -9.44 -0.04 8.17
N ILE A 46 -10.63 -0.55 7.87
CA ILE A 46 -11.73 -0.68 8.82
C ILE A 46 -11.88 -2.18 9.11
N ASP A 47 -11.78 -2.54 10.38
CA ASP A 47 -11.91 -3.92 10.83
C ASP A 47 -13.39 -4.35 10.95
N ASP A 48 -13.63 -5.64 11.15
CA ASP A 48 -14.97 -6.25 11.24
C ASP A 48 -15.81 -5.70 12.41
N ASP A 49 -15.15 -5.18 13.44
CA ASP A 49 -15.80 -4.53 14.60
C ASP A 49 -16.10 -3.04 14.37
N GLY A 50 -15.76 -2.50 13.18
CA GLY A 50 -15.94 -1.11 12.82
C GLY A 50 -14.78 -0.20 13.22
N GLN A 51 -13.77 -0.70 13.94
CA GLN A 51 -12.61 0.11 14.31
C GLN A 51 -11.77 0.44 13.08
N ALA A 52 -11.54 1.72 12.86
CA ALA A 52 -10.67 2.21 11.79
C ALA A 52 -9.22 2.34 12.27
N TYR A 53 -8.30 1.99 11.37
CA TYR A 53 -6.86 2.11 11.54
C TYR A 53 -6.25 2.84 10.36
N ILE A 54 -5.10 3.48 10.59
CA ILE A 54 -4.29 4.09 9.53
C ILE A 54 -2.88 3.51 9.57
N TYR A 55 -2.33 3.19 8.39
CA TYR A 55 -0.97 2.73 8.19
C TYR A 55 -0.26 3.68 7.24
N TRP A 56 1.01 4.02 7.49
CA TRP A 56 1.73 4.98 6.65
C TRP A 56 3.24 4.87 6.80
N GLY A 57 3.97 5.61 5.96
CA GLY A 57 5.38 5.91 6.13
C GLY A 57 6.26 5.46 4.96
N ASN A 58 7.48 5.95 4.98
CA ASN A 58 8.55 5.60 4.06
C ASN A 58 9.83 5.35 4.85
N GLY A 59 10.43 4.18 4.63
CA GLY A 59 11.54 3.67 5.42
C GLY A 59 11.15 3.11 6.79
N ARG A 60 10.02 3.53 7.35
CA ARG A 60 9.41 2.95 8.55
C ARG A 60 7.90 2.88 8.37
N MET A 61 7.31 1.76 8.78
CA MET A 61 5.86 1.58 8.81
C MET A 61 5.34 1.92 10.20
N TYR A 62 4.42 2.85 10.23
CA TYR A 62 3.66 3.25 11.41
C TYR A 62 2.21 2.84 11.28
N MET A 63 1.55 2.71 12.41
CA MET A 63 0.11 2.53 12.48
C MET A 63 -0.47 3.24 13.70
N ALA A 64 -1.75 3.59 13.62
CA ALA A 64 -2.54 4.07 14.74
C ALA A 64 -4.02 3.72 14.56
N LYS A 65 -4.76 3.68 15.68
CA LYS A 65 -6.22 3.73 15.65
C LYS A 65 -6.69 5.12 15.23
N LEU A 66 -7.83 5.16 14.60
CA LEU A 66 -8.56 6.39 14.33
C LEU A 66 -9.79 6.50 15.25
N THR A 67 -10.18 7.73 15.54
CA THR A 67 -11.49 8.03 16.14
C THR A 67 -12.63 7.55 15.23
N ASP A 68 -13.84 7.39 15.76
CA ASP A 68 -15.01 6.90 15.02
C ASP A 68 -15.33 7.74 13.77
N ASP A 69 -15.05 9.03 13.80
CA ASP A 69 -15.19 9.95 12.65
C ASP A 69 -14.00 9.93 11.70
N MET A 70 -12.96 9.13 12.00
CA MET A 70 -11.70 9.00 11.28
C MET A 70 -10.91 10.32 11.11
N MET A 71 -11.24 11.35 11.87
CA MET A 71 -10.64 12.68 11.78
C MET A 71 -9.43 12.88 12.70
N SER A 72 -9.19 11.96 13.63
CA SER A 72 -8.08 12.06 14.60
C SER A 72 -7.49 10.69 14.91
N ILE A 73 -6.23 10.68 15.37
CA ILE A 73 -5.63 9.49 15.97
C ILE A 73 -6.22 9.30 17.37
N ASP A 74 -6.63 8.06 17.66
CA ASP A 74 -7.09 7.61 18.97
C ASP A 74 -5.98 6.79 19.65
N GLY A 75 -5.29 7.39 20.60
CA GLY A 75 -4.22 6.75 21.37
C GLY A 75 -2.83 6.90 20.78
N GLU A 76 -2.04 5.83 20.84
CA GLU A 76 -0.61 5.83 20.51
C GLU A 76 -0.33 5.49 19.05
N ILE A 77 0.78 6.02 18.53
CA ILE A 77 1.36 5.62 17.24
C ILE A 77 2.34 4.48 17.49
N HIS A 78 2.15 3.38 16.79
CA HIS A 78 3.00 2.20 16.87
C HIS A 78 3.92 2.10 15.66
N THR A 79 5.16 1.65 15.89
CA THR A 79 6.09 1.28 14.81
C THR A 79 6.01 -0.22 14.58
N ILE A 80 5.62 -0.63 13.36
CA ILE A 80 5.41 -2.03 13.01
C ILE A 80 6.18 -2.45 11.75
N THR A 81 7.30 -1.81 11.47
CA THR A 81 8.09 -1.96 10.26
C THR A 81 8.53 -3.40 9.99
N PRO A 82 8.06 -4.07 8.94
CA PRO A 82 8.56 -5.37 8.54
C PRO A 82 9.90 -5.25 7.80
N SER A 83 10.58 -6.39 7.61
CA SER A 83 11.78 -6.44 6.77
C SER A 83 11.47 -6.01 5.34
N ASN A 84 12.39 -5.31 4.70
CA ASN A 84 12.26 -4.81 3.33
C ASN A 84 11.09 -3.82 3.13
N PHE A 85 10.61 -3.17 4.18
CA PHE A 85 9.63 -2.11 4.03
C PHE A 85 10.27 -0.86 3.44
N ARG A 86 9.75 -0.43 2.30
CA ARG A 86 10.09 0.87 1.73
C ARG A 86 8.95 1.86 1.92
N GLU A 87 7.75 1.56 1.40
CA GLU A 87 6.59 2.45 1.41
C GLU A 87 5.30 1.72 1.00
N GLY A 88 4.19 2.46 0.83
CA GLY A 88 2.95 1.93 0.27
C GLY A 88 2.33 0.83 1.13
N ALA A 89 2.28 1.05 2.45
CA ALA A 89 1.61 0.15 3.38
C ALA A 89 0.15 -0.05 3.00
N PHE A 90 -0.33 -1.28 3.01
CA PHE A 90 -1.74 -1.62 2.78
C PHE A 90 -2.12 -2.84 3.61
N VAL A 91 -3.33 -2.85 4.17
CA VAL A 91 -3.79 -3.95 5.02
C VAL A 91 -5.15 -4.43 4.55
N ILE A 92 -5.28 -5.75 4.46
CA ILE A 92 -6.57 -6.43 4.26
C ILE A 92 -6.74 -7.49 5.36
N LYS A 93 -7.99 -7.88 5.60
CA LYS A 93 -8.32 -9.01 6.47
C LYS A 93 -9.09 -10.06 5.69
N ARG A 94 -8.69 -11.31 5.82
CA ARG A 94 -9.39 -12.45 5.22
C ARG A 94 -9.36 -13.64 6.20
N ASN A 95 -10.52 -14.19 6.48
CA ASN A 95 -10.67 -15.33 7.39
C ASN A 95 -10.02 -15.11 8.78
N GLY A 96 -10.11 -13.88 9.32
CA GLY A 96 -9.56 -13.52 10.62
C GLY A 96 -8.06 -13.22 10.65
N ILE A 97 -7.37 -13.37 9.53
CA ILE A 97 -5.93 -13.07 9.37
C ILE A 97 -5.75 -11.71 8.71
N TYR A 98 -4.85 -10.90 9.25
CA TYR A 98 -4.43 -9.62 8.69
C TYR A 98 -3.25 -9.83 7.76
N TYR A 99 -3.37 -9.37 6.52
CA TYR A 99 -2.31 -9.37 5.52
C TYR A 99 -1.78 -7.96 5.39
N PHE A 100 -0.57 -7.76 5.87
CA PHE A 100 0.17 -6.51 5.72
C PHE A 100 0.94 -6.58 4.42
N MET A 101 0.73 -5.63 3.56
CA MET A 101 1.36 -5.57 2.24
C MET A 101 2.13 -4.25 2.11
N TRP A 102 3.24 -4.27 1.41
CA TRP A 102 4.08 -3.10 1.23
C TRP A 102 4.92 -3.18 -0.04
N SER A 103 5.47 -2.04 -0.44
CA SER A 103 6.46 -1.98 -1.50
C SER A 103 7.86 -2.08 -0.93
N ASP A 104 8.71 -2.87 -1.60
CA ASP A 104 10.14 -2.99 -1.39
C ASP A 104 10.88 -2.22 -2.49
N ASN A 105 12.07 -1.70 -2.15
CA ASN A 105 12.93 -0.93 -3.01
C ASN A 105 12.45 0.51 -3.29
N ASP A 106 13.12 1.24 -4.18
CA ASP A 106 12.80 2.63 -4.56
C ASP A 106 11.94 2.64 -5.82
N THR A 107 10.97 3.56 -5.89
CA THR A 107 10.03 3.67 -7.02
C THR A 107 10.70 3.92 -8.38
N GLY A 108 11.96 4.36 -8.42
CA GLY A 108 12.75 4.48 -9.64
C GLY A 108 13.50 3.21 -10.04
N GLU A 109 13.47 2.16 -9.22
CA GLU A 109 14.13 0.90 -9.50
C GLU A 109 13.26 -0.02 -10.36
N PRO A 110 13.80 -0.64 -11.41
CA PRO A 110 13.05 -1.63 -12.20
C PRO A 110 12.64 -2.85 -11.38
N THR A 111 13.29 -3.06 -10.24
CA THR A 111 13.02 -4.14 -9.27
C THR A 111 12.09 -3.72 -8.13
N TYR A 112 11.41 -2.58 -8.24
CA TYR A 112 10.35 -2.19 -7.31
C TYR A 112 9.25 -3.25 -7.32
N GLU A 113 8.81 -3.70 -6.14
CA GLU A 113 7.97 -4.89 -6.01
C GLU A 113 7.03 -4.82 -4.81
N VAL A 114 6.04 -5.72 -4.75
CA VAL A 114 5.12 -5.85 -3.63
C VAL A 114 5.43 -7.11 -2.83
N ARG A 115 5.47 -6.95 -1.51
CA ARG A 115 5.62 -8.02 -0.52
C ARG A 115 4.47 -8.04 0.46
N TYR A 116 4.33 -9.15 1.18
CA TYR A 116 3.40 -9.24 2.31
C TYR A 116 3.96 -10.09 3.45
N GLY A 117 3.36 -9.90 4.62
CA GLY A 117 3.41 -10.77 5.79
C GLY A 117 2.06 -10.78 6.46
N THR A 118 1.89 -11.63 7.46
CA THR A 118 0.60 -11.83 8.14
C THR A 118 0.70 -11.58 9.64
N SER A 119 -0.44 -11.33 10.28
CA SER A 119 -0.58 -11.26 11.72
C SER A 119 -1.99 -11.66 12.14
N ASN A 120 -2.15 -12.01 13.41
CA ASN A 120 -3.46 -12.20 14.05
C ASN A 120 -4.00 -10.91 14.68
N SER A 121 -3.30 -9.78 14.50
CA SER A 121 -3.65 -8.50 15.10
C SER A 121 -3.36 -7.36 14.12
N PRO A 122 -4.19 -6.28 14.09
CA PRO A 122 -3.91 -5.09 13.28
C PRO A 122 -2.65 -4.33 13.72
N TYR A 123 -2.14 -4.64 14.92
CA TYR A 123 -0.90 -4.06 15.48
C TYR A 123 0.37 -4.86 15.16
N GLY A 124 0.24 -5.98 14.41
CA GLY A 124 1.33 -6.94 14.26
C GLY A 124 1.48 -7.86 15.50
N PRO A 125 2.64 -8.49 15.73
CA PRO A 125 3.83 -8.43 14.88
C PRO A 125 3.61 -9.06 13.52
N ILE A 126 4.22 -8.49 12.47
CA ILE A 126 4.11 -8.98 11.10
C ILE A 126 5.08 -10.14 10.90
N GLN A 127 4.57 -11.29 10.50
CA GLN A 127 5.34 -12.50 10.22
C GLN A 127 5.40 -12.75 8.72
N GLY A 128 6.57 -13.16 8.23
CA GLY A 128 6.80 -13.40 6.81
C GLY A 128 7.26 -12.15 6.06
N ASN A 129 7.71 -12.37 4.82
CA ASN A 129 8.21 -11.34 3.91
C ASN A 129 8.22 -11.93 2.49
N THR A 130 7.05 -12.29 1.99
CA THR A 130 6.88 -13.00 0.72
C THR A 130 6.63 -12.03 -0.42
N ARG A 131 7.33 -12.20 -1.53
CA ARG A 131 7.09 -11.46 -2.77
C ARG A 131 5.84 -12.00 -3.46
N ILE A 132 4.96 -11.10 -3.89
CA ILE A 132 3.73 -11.48 -4.60
C ILE A 132 3.63 -10.85 -5.98
N LEU A 133 4.22 -9.68 -6.18
CA LEU A 133 4.24 -8.98 -7.45
C LEU A 133 5.66 -8.47 -7.69
N THR A 134 6.34 -9.01 -8.70
CA THR A 134 7.74 -8.70 -9.00
C THR A 134 7.96 -8.54 -10.50
N TYR A 135 9.02 -7.86 -10.86
CA TYR A 135 9.45 -7.71 -12.25
C TYR A 135 9.83 -9.04 -12.94
N SER A 136 10.10 -10.09 -12.19
CA SER A 136 10.44 -11.43 -12.71
C SER A 136 9.22 -12.34 -12.87
N ASN A 137 8.07 -11.95 -12.29
CA ASN A 137 6.81 -12.67 -12.42
C ASN A 137 5.87 -11.92 -13.36
N THR A 138 6.21 -11.87 -14.64
CA THR A 138 5.49 -11.12 -15.68
C THR A 138 5.38 -11.96 -16.94
N ASP A 139 4.37 -11.70 -17.76
CA ASP A 139 4.21 -12.29 -19.09
C ASP A 139 5.00 -11.54 -20.18
N ASP A 140 5.56 -10.39 -19.85
CA ASP A 140 6.33 -9.54 -20.75
C ASP A 140 7.54 -8.93 -20.04
N SER A 141 8.73 -9.19 -20.57
CA SER A 141 10.00 -8.72 -19.99
C SER A 141 10.15 -7.20 -19.93
N ARG A 142 9.27 -6.45 -20.57
CA ARG A 142 9.23 -4.98 -20.51
C ARG A 142 8.51 -4.45 -19.27
N ILE A 143 7.79 -5.29 -18.52
CA ILE A 143 7.11 -4.89 -17.30
C ILE A 143 8.15 -4.73 -16.19
N ARG A 144 8.28 -3.53 -15.67
CA ARG A 144 9.27 -3.12 -14.67
C ARG A 144 8.65 -2.17 -13.65
N GLY A 145 9.26 -2.08 -12.47
CA GLY A 145 8.88 -1.12 -11.45
C GLY A 145 7.46 -1.32 -10.95
N THR A 146 7.07 -2.58 -10.72
CA THR A 146 5.72 -2.98 -10.28
C THR A 146 5.58 -2.79 -8.78
N GLY A 147 4.71 -1.90 -8.32
CA GLY A 147 4.55 -1.67 -6.89
C GLY A 147 3.48 -0.64 -6.55
N HIS A 148 3.52 -0.15 -5.31
CA HIS A 148 2.63 0.84 -4.73
C HIS A 148 1.16 0.52 -5.01
N HIS A 149 0.73 -0.57 -4.42
CA HIS A 149 -0.53 -1.25 -4.71
C HIS A 149 -1.67 -0.82 -3.79
N SER A 150 -2.86 -1.19 -4.20
CA SER A 150 -4.06 -1.34 -3.37
C SER A 150 -4.75 -2.65 -3.71
N VAL A 151 -5.62 -3.12 -2.84
CA VAL A 151 -6.36 -4.38 -3.04
C VAL A 151 -7.83 -4.14 -2.81
N ILE A 152 -8.66 -4.77 -3.63
CA ILE A 152 -10.10 -4.76 -3.45
C ILE A 152 -10.64 -6.19 -3.47
N ASN A 153 -11.58 -6.45 -2.57
CA ASN A 153 -12.45 -7.63 -2.60
C ASN A 153 -13.78 -7.27 -3.24
N VAL A 154 -14.28 -8.12 -4.11
CA VAL A 154 -15.64 -7.97 -4.61
C VAL A 154 -16.62 -8.34 -3.50
N PRO A 155 -17.49 -7.42 -3.06
CA PRO A 155 -18.37 -7.67 -1.92
C PRO A 155 -19.22 -8.94 -2.06
N GLY A 156 -19.21 -9.77 -1.02
CA GLY A 156 -19.96 -11.02 -0.98
C GLY A 156 -19.31 -12.21 -1.71
N THR A 157 -18.08 -12.05 -2.19
CA THR A 157 -17.32 -13.10 -2.87
C THR A 157 -15.92 -13.27 -2.26
N ASP A 158 -15.16 -14.27 -2.72
CA ASP A 158 -13.71 -14.39 -2.45
C ASP A 158 -12.89 -13.99 -3.71
N ASP A 159 -13.42 -13.11 -4.54
CA ASP A 159 -12.69 -12.54 -5.66
C ASP A 159 -11.94 -11.29 -5.24
N TRP A 160 -10.64 -11.33 -5.41
CA TRP A 160 -9.71 -10.28 -5.03
C TRP A 160 -8.94 -9.76 -6.23
N TYR A 161 -8.68 -8.46 -6.24
CA TYR A 161 -7.91 -7.81 -7.28
C TYR A 161 -6.87 -6.90 -6.66
N ILE A 162 -5.67 -6.89 -7.25
CA ILE A 162 -4.58 -5.97 -6.89
C ILE A 162 -4.45 -4.91 -7.99
N CYS A 163 -4.54 -3.65 -7.60
CA CYS A 163 -4.23 -2.50 -8.44
C CYS A 163 -2.82 -2.03 -8.08
N TYR A 164 -1.98 -1.79 -9.06
CA TYR A 164 -0.59 -1.40 -8.85
C TYR A 164 -0.11 -0.53 -10.01
N HIS A 165 1.06 0.08 -9.89
CA HIS A 165 1.69 0.75 -11.02
C HIS A 165 2.87 -0.04 -11.56
N ARG A 166 3.22 0.24 -12.82
CA ARG A 166 4.46 -0.14 -13.47
C ARG A 166 5.04 1.06 -14.20
N PHE A 167 6.28 0.97 -14.64
CA PHE A 167 6.84 1.95 -15.56
C PHE A 167 6.03 1.98 -16.87
N ASN A 168 5.92 3.16 -17.47
CA ASN A 168 5.33 3.30 -18.80
C ASN A 168 6.10 2.43 -19.80
N VAL A 169 5.48 1.35 -20.29
CA VAL A 169 6.14 0.32 -21.10
C VAL A 169 6.67 0.86 -22.44
N PRO A 170 5.92 1.68 -23.21
CA PRO A 170 6.44 2.23 -24.45
C PRO A 170 7.75 3.01 -24.30
N ARG A 171 7.93 3.69 -23.15
CA ARG A 171 9.08 4.58 -22.93
C ARG A 171 10.18 3.95 -22.09
N TYR A 172 9.83 3.15 -21.09
CA TYR A 172 10.75 2.68 -20.05
C TYR A 172 10.79 1.15 -19.88
N GLY A 173 10.15 0.39 -20.75
CA GLY A 173 10.13 -1.07 -20.66
C GLY A 173 11.50 -1.76 -20.82
N THR A 174 12.53 -1.03 -21.23
CA THR A 174 13.91 -1.56 -21.37
C THR A 174 14.86 -1.10 -20.25
N VAL A 175 14.36 -0.35 -19.26
CA VAL A 175 15.15 0.15 -18.13
C VAL A 175 15.60 -1.02 -17.26
N THR A 176 16.92 -1.15 -17.05
CA THR A 176 17.53 -2.25 -16.27
C THR A 176 18.25 -1.77 -15.01
N SER A 177 18.33 -0.45 -14.82
CA SER A 177 18.93 0.16 -13.63
C SER A 177 18.04 1.31 -13.13
N LYS A 178 18.33 1.83 -11.96
CA LYS A 178 17.57 2.94 -11.36
C LYS A 178 17.41 4.11 -12.34
N ASN A 179 16.18 4.53 -12.53
CA ASN A 179 15.80 5.66 -13.37
C ASN A 179 14.65 6.43 -12.70
N SER A 180 14.98 7.56 -12.09
CA SER A 180 13.99 8.38 -11.38
C SER A 180 12.89 8.94 -12.31
N GLU A 181 13.21 9.17 -13.58
CA GLU A 181 12.21 9.63 -14.56
C GLU A 181 11.20 8.51 -14.86
N ALA A 182 11.66 7.26 -15.01
CA ALA A 182 10.77 6.10 -15.16
C ALA A 182 9.85 5.96 -13.95
N GLY A 183 10.38 6.17 -12.74
CA GLY A 183 9.59 6.18 -11.50
C GLY A 183 8.52 7.27 -11.42
N ASN A 184 8.62 8.32 -12.24
CA ASN A 184 7.63 9.41 -12.34
C ASN A 184 6.64 9.21 -13.50
N HIS A 185 6.90 8.27 -14.43
CA HIS A 185 6.04 7.95 -15.57
C HIS A 185 5.50 6.53 -15.44
N ARG A 186 4.35 6.41 -14.81
CA ARG A 186 3.77 5.14 -14.40
C ARG A 186 2.44 4.87 -15.10
N GLU A 187 2.13 3.60 -15.31
CA GLU A 187 0.85 3.10 -15.80
C GLU A 187 0.14 2.35 -14.69
N ILE A 188 -1.18 2.51 -14.58
CA ILE A 188 -2.02 1.74 -13.66
C ILE A 188 -2.31 0.38 -14.27
N CYS A 189 -2.19 -0.67 -13.44
CA CYS A 189 -2.47 -2.04 -13.80
C CYS A 189 -3.39 -2.68 -12.77
N ILE A 190 -4.18 -3.66 -13.20
CA ILE A 190 -5.05 -4.44 -12.32
C ILE A 190 -4.91 -5.91 -12.72
N GLU A 191 -4.68 -6.77 -11.73
CA GLU A 191 -4.61 -8.22 -11.91
C GLU A 191 -5.48 -8.92 -10.87
N LYS A 192 -5.90 -10.15 -11.16
CA LYS A 192 -6.54 -11.00 -10.16
C LYS A 192 -5.51 -11.40 -9.10
N MET A 193 -5.90 -11.33 -7.83
CA MET A 193 -5.11 -11.80 -6.71
C MET A 193 -5.80 -13.01 -6.09
N GLU A 194 -5.09 -14.11 -5.94
CA GLU A 194 -5.63 -15.37 -5.44
C GLU A 194 -4.89 -15.84 -4.18
N PHE A 195 -5.58 -16.68 -3.42
CA PHE A 195 -5.02 -17.35 -2.25
C PHE A 195 -4.89 -18.86 -2.53
N ASP A 196 -3.91 -19.50 -1.90
CA ASP A 196 -3.81 -20.95 -1.88
C ASP A 196 -4.68 -21.55 -0.77
N GLU A 197 -4.71 -22.89 -0.67
CA GLU A 197 -5.48 -23.65 0.35
C GLU A 197 -5.03 -23.36 1.78
N ASN A 198 -3.81 -22.87 1.98
CA ASN A 198 -3.26 -22.50 3.29
C ASN A 198 -3.48 -21.00 3.62
N GLY A 199 -4.14 -20.26 2.72
CA GLY A 199 -4.39 -18.83 2.87
C GLY A 199 -3.21 -17.94 2.47
N ASN A 200 -2.16 -18.47 1.84
CA ASN A 200 -1.08 -17.61 1.33
C ASN A 200 -1.51 -16.92 0.04
N ILE A 201 -1.11 -15.65 -0.13
CA ILE A 201 -1.30 -14.97 -1.41
C ILE A 201 -0.39 -15.63 -2.46
N LYS A 202 -1.00 -16.10 -3.55
CA LYS A 202 -0.24 -16.64 -4.68
C LYS A 202 0.54 -15.54 -5.40
N PRO A 203 1.70 -15.86 -6.02
CA PRO A 203 2.39 -14.90 -6.87
C PRO A 203 1.47 -14.36 -7.97
N VAL A 204 1.42 -13.04 -8.10
CA VAL A 204 0.62 -12.36 -9.13
C VAL A 204 1.48 -12.20 -10.38
N THR A 205 0.98 -12.67 -11.52
CA THR A 205 1.64 -12.47 -12.80
C THR A 205 1.22 -11.13 -13.39
N ALA A 206 2.16 -10.19 -13.48
CA ALA A 206 1.91 -8.90 -14.11
C ALA A 206 1.79 -9.06 -15.64
N THR A 207 0.73 -8.49 -16.23
CA THR A 207 0.46 -8.61 -17.68
C THR A 207 0.34 -7.24 -18.34
N LEU A 208 0.43 -7.21 -19.67
CA LEU A 208 0.08 -6.02 -20.46
C LEU A 208 -1.43 -5.91 -20.71
N LYS A 209 -2.19 -6.97 -20.44
CA LYS A 209 -3.63 -7.05 -20.73
C LYS A 209 -4.49 -6.63 -19.54
N GLY A 210 -4.01 -6.86 -18.32
CA GLY A 210 -4.81 -6.71 -17.12
C GLY A 210 -5.92 -7.77 -17.02
N ILE A 211 -6.98 -7.44 -16.29
CA ILE A 211 -8.17 -8.29 -16.18
C ILE A 211 -9.00 -8.21 -17.47
N THR A 212 -9.32 -9.36 -18.05
CA THR A 212 -10.21 -9.50 -19.23
C THR A 212 -11.45 -10.27 -18.85
#